data_f3a8c3d2434aba3845e07e58c345fcac
#
_entry.id   f3a8c3d2434aba3845e07e58c345fcac
#
_cell.length_a   1.000
_cell.length_b   1.000
_cell.length_c   1.000
_cell.angle_alpha   90.00
_cell.angle_beta   90.00
_cell.angle_gamma   90.00
#
_symmetry.space_group_name_H-M   'P 1'
#
loop_
_entity.id
_entity.type
_entity.pdbx_description
1 polymer ?
#
loop_
_entity_poly.entity_id
_entity_poly.type
_entity_poly.pdbx_seq_one_letter_code
_entity_poly.pdbx_strand_id
1 'polypeptide(L)'
;VPADIDSAMDHLMEKYGFSPPLVDLVYEDPYQILIENAEFGFYAGLHNVAGVRCHHLAFVQKDIDWQIWIEDGKQLVPRKIVITYKNAPESPQFSAVLSEWDLDAHLPDTLFNIDLADTKNLKKIKFMTITDTILDKSDSEEQK
;
A
#
# COMPACT_ATOMS: atom_id res chain seq x y z
N VAL A 1 15.46 14.23 -0.82
CA VAL A 1 14.54 13.22 -0.30
C VAL A 1 13.66 13.94 0.72
N PRO A 2 12.33 13.77 0.70
CA PRO A 2 11.43 14.34 1.69
C PRO A 2 11.83 13.95 3.12
N ALA A 3 11.46 14.80 4.11
CA ALA A 3 11.90 14.64 5.49
C ALA A 3 11.03 13.70 6.31
N ASP A 4 9.81 13.43 5.84
CA ASP A 4 8.81 12.57 6.48
C ASP A 4 8.30 11.49 5.51
N ILE A 5 7.62 10.50 6.06
CA ILE A 5 7.17 9.33 5.29
C ILE A 5 6.05 9.68 4.32
N ASP A 6 5.12 10.54 4.72
CA ASP A 6 3.98 10.95 3.90
C ASP A 6 4.46 11.66 2.64
N SER A 7 5.30 12.69 2.80
CA SER A 7 5.91 13.39 1.67
C SER A 7 6.78 12.48 0.79
N ALA A 8 7.41 11.45 1.38
CA ALA A 8 8.21 10.49 0.62
C ALA A 8 7.31 9.58 -0.25
N MET A 9 6.18 9.12 0.29
CA MET A 9 5.21 8.29 -0.44
C MET A 9 4.53 9.09 -1.54
N ASP A 10 4.08 10.32 -1.25
CA ASP A 10 3.50 11.22 -2.25
C ASP A 10 4.47 11.48 -3.40
N HIS A 11 5.74 11.76 -3.08
CA HIS A 11 6.77 11.96 -4.10
C HIS A 11 6.99 10.72 -4.99
N LEU A 12 6.96 9.51 -4.40
CA LEU A 12 7.08 8.26 -5.17
C LEU A 12 5.87 8.05 -6.09
N MET A 13 4.68 8.35 -5.61
CA MET A 13 3.44 8.25 -6.39
C MET A 13 3.44 9.26 -7.54
N GLU A 14 3.69 10.53 -7.27
CA GLU A 14 3.65 11.61 -8.26
C GLU A 14 4.72 11.45 -9.34
N LYS A 15 5.94 11.12 -8.93
CA LYS A 15 7.09 11.09 -9.86
C LYS A 15 7.22 9.78 -10.62
N TYR A 16 6.89 8.65 -9.98
CA TYR A 16 7.14 7.33 -10.53
C TYR A 16 5.87 6.51 -10.75
N GLY A 17 4.70 7.00 -10.32
CA GLY A 17 3.45 6.23 -10.32
C GLY A 17 3.51 5.00 -9.41
N PHE A 18 4.38 5.02 -8.40
CA PHE A 18 4.60 3.89 -7.51
C PHE A 18 3.71 4.01 -6.28
N SER A 19 2.69 3.16 -6.22
CA SER A 19 1.78 3.03 -5.09
C SER A 19 1.71 1.56 -4.68
N PRO A 20 2.56 1.13 -3.74
CA PRO A 20 2.53 -0.27 -3.28
C PRO A 20 1.26 -0.55 -2.48
N PRO A 21 0.69 -1.77 -2.58
CA PRO A 21 -0.42 -2.16 -1.72
C PRO A 21 -0.06 -1.96 -0.25
N LEU A 22 -1.04 -1.54 0.56
CA LEU A 22 -0.91 -1.26 2.00
C LEU A 22 -0.06 -0.02 2.36
N VAL A 23 0.38 0.77 1.40
CA VAL A 23 1.10 2.02 1.68
C VAL A 23 0.29 2.94 2.60
N ASP A 24 -1.03 2.94 2.45
CA ASP A 24 -1.97 3.74 3.25
C ASP A 24 -1.86 3.47 4.77
N LEU A 25 -1.37 2.29 5.17
CA LEU A 25 -1.18 1.94 6.58
C LEU A 25 0.06 2.56 7.22
N VAL A 26 0.97 3.13 6.44
CA VAL A 26 2.23 3.71 6.94
C VAL A 26 2.21 5.24 6.96
N TYR A 27 1.13 5.88 6.49
CA TYR A 27 0.91 7.30 6.65
C TYR A 27 0.69 7.68 8.13
N GLU A 28 0.92 8.93 8.48
CA GLU A 28 0.72 9.44 9.84
C GLU A 28 -0.75 9.31 10.30
N ASP A 29 -1.70 9.54 9.40
CA ASP A 29 -3.12 9.30 9.62
C ASP A 29 -3.68 8.28 8.61
N PRO A 30 -3.46 6.97 8.85
CA PRO A 30 -3.91 5.92 7.95
C PRO A 30 -5.44 5.85 7.84
N TYR A 31 -6.18 6.24 8.89
CA TYR A 31 -7.64 6.25 8.84
C TYR A 31 -8.14 7.27 7.81
N GLN A 32 -7.62 8.49 7.85
CA GLN A 32 -8.03 9.55 6.93
C GLN A 32 -7.73 9.17 5.48
N ILE A 33 -6.53 8.65 5.21
CA ILE A 33 -6.13 8.20 3.86
C ILE A 33 -7.04 7.08 3.34
N LEU A 34 -7.31 6.08 4.16
CA LEU A 34 -8.15 4.93 3.77
C LEU A 34 -9.59 5.31 3.45
N ILE A 35 -10.17 6.30 4.16
CA ILE A 35 -11.58 6.67 3.98
C ILE A 35 -11.79 7.85 3.03
N GLU A 36 -10.76 8.63 2.70
CA GLU A 36 -10.87 9.88 1.94
C GLU A 36 -11.66 9.72 0.64
N ASN A 37 -11.42 8.63 -0.08
CA ASN A 37 -12.05 8.35 -1.37
C ASN A 37 -13.16 7.28 -1.29
N ALA A 38 -13.60 6.90 -0.08
CA ALA A 38 -14.65 5.92 0.08
C ALA A 38 -16.02 6.53 -0.28
N GLU A 39 -16.66 5.99 -1.31
CA GLU A 39 -18.00 6.38 -1.74
C GLU A 39 -19.08 5.69 -0.89
N PHE A 40 -18.78 4.47 -0.44
CA PHE A 40 -19.68 3.67 0.37
C PHE A 40 -18.89 2.71 1.26
N GLY A 41 -19.39 2.45 2.46
CA GLY A 41 -18.84 1.47 3.39
C GLY A 41 -19.93 0.75 4.15
N PHE A 42 -19.69 -0.52 4.50
CA PHE A 42 -20.61 -1.28 5.34
C PHE A 42 -19.87 -2.24 6.25
N TYR A 43 -20.53 -2.57 7.35
CA TYR A 43 -20.09 -3.57 8.30
C TYR A 43 -20.67 -4.94 7.94
N ALA A 44 -19.80 -5.88 7.62
CA ALA A 44 -20.19 -7.24 7.19
C ALA A 44 -20.33 -8.24 8.37
N GLY A 45 -20.11 -7.80 9.61
CA GLY A 45 -20.23 -8.63 10.80
C GLY A 45 -18.89 -9.16 11.33
N LEU A 46 -18.99 -10.16 12.20
CA LEU A 46 -17.84 -10.82 12.81
C LEU A 46 -17.43 -12.04 12.01
N HIS A 47 -16.14 -12.14 11.68
CA HIS A 47 -15.55 -13.25 10.95
C HIS A 47 -14.25 -13.71 11.59
N ASN A 48 -13.83 -14.94 11.31
CA ASN A 48 -12.54 -15.48 11.76
C ASN A 48 -11.48 -15.31 10.67
N VAL A 49 -10.31 -14.79 11.08
CA VAL A 49 -9.09 -14.76 10.25
C VAL A 49 -7.99 -15.47 11.01
N ALA A 50 -7.51 -16.60 10.49
CA ALA A 50 -6.48 -17.42 11.12
C ALA A 50 -6.73 -17.73 12.60
N GLY A 51 -7.99 -18.00 12.97
CA GLY A 51 -8.39 -18.31 14.35
C GLY A 51 -8.71 -17.09 15.24
N VAL A 52 -8.48 -15.87 14.74
CA VAL A 52 -8.77 -14.62 15.46
C VAL A 52 -10.11 -14.05 15.01
N ARG A 53 -11.00 -13.70 15.97
CA ARG A 53 -12.27 -13.05 15.68
C ARG A 53 -12.04 -11.59 15.30
N CYS A 54 -12.65 -11.18 14.17
CA CYS A 54 -12.43 -9.86 13.59
C CYS A 54 -13.75 -9.22 13.17
N HIS A 55 -13.83 -7.91 13.30
CA HIS A 55 -14.84 -7.09 12.63
C HIS A 55 -14.47 -6.96 11.16
N HIS A 56 -15.39 -7.30 10.27
CA HIS A 56 -15.20 -7.20 8.82
C HIS A 56 -15.92 -5.96 8.29
N LEU A 57 -15.15 -5.07 7.67
CA LEU A 57 -15.65 -3.88 6.99
C LEU A 57 -15.30 -3.96 5.50
N ALA A 58 -16.18 -3.45 4.67
CA ALA A 58 -15.96 -3.37 3.23
C ALA A 58 -16.28 -1.97 2.72
N PHE A 59 -15.50 -1.51 1.75
CA PHE A 59 -15.56 -0.16 1.22
C PHE A 59 -15.52 -0.19 -0.31
N VAL A 60 -16.29 0.71 -0.92
CA VAL A 60 -16.34 0.93 -2.35
C VAL A 60 -15.72 2.28 -2.65
N GLN A 61 -14.79 2.30 -3.60
CA GLN A 61 -14.20 3.51 -4.17
C GLN A 61 -14.34 3.47 -5.69
N LYS A 62 -14.00 4.54 -6.37
CA LYS A 62 -14.13 4.62 -7.83
C LYS A 62 -13.34 3.52 -8.56
N ASP A 63 -12.08 3.32 -8.20
CA ASP A 63 -11.12 2.49 -8.92
C ASP A 63 -10.83 1.15 -8.25
N ILE A 64 -11.10 1.06 -6.95
CA ILE A 64 -10.90 -0.14 -6.13
C ILE A 64 -12.09 -0.40 -5.23
N ASP A 65 -12.29 -1.66 -4.87
CA ASP A 65 -13.04 -2.05 -3.68
C ASP A 65 -12.08 -2.68 -2.69
N TRP A 66 -12.24 -2.40 -1.42
CA TRP A 66 -11.35 -2.97 -0.41
C TRP A 66 -12.09 -3.42 0.84
N GLN A 67 -11.49 -4.36 1.54
CA GLN A 67 -12.04 -4.95 2.74
C GLN A 67 -10.95 -5.07 3.79
N ILE A 68 -11.34 -4.85 5.05
CA ILE A 68 -10.44 -4.96 6.19
C ILE A 68 -11.09 -5.78 7.31
N TRP A 69 -10.29 -6.63 7.93
CA TRP A 69 -10.68 -7.40 9.13
C TRP A 69 -9.85 -6.89 10.30
N ILE A 70 -10.51 -6.26 11.25
CA ILE A 70 -9.90 -5.67 12.46
C ILE A 70 -10.18 -6.60 13.62
N GLU A 71 -9.15 -6.98 14.38
CA GLU A 71 -9.27 -7.85 15.53
C GLU A 71 -10.29 -7.32 16.53
N ASP A 72 -11.24 -8.19 16.95
CA ASP A 72 -12.19 -7.92 18.03
C ASP A 72 -11.48 -8.15 19.37
N GLY A 73 -10.64 -7.20 19.77
CA GLY A 73 -9.79 -7.28 20.94
C GLY A 73 -9.41 -5.91 21.49
N LYS A 74 -8.42 -5.87 22.37
CA LYS A 74 -7.99 -4.61 22.98
C LYS A 74 -7.16 -3.73 22.03
N GLN A 75 -6.39 -4.33 21.14
CA GLN A 75 -5.45 -3.61 20.28
C GLN A 75 -6.07 -3.14 18.96
N LEU A 76 -7.22 -3.72 18.54
CA LEU A 76 -7.95 -3.33 17.32
C LEU A 76 -7.06 -3.27 16.05
N VAL A 77 -6.10 -4.18 15.93
CA VAL A 77 -5.17 -4.22 14.80
C VAL A 77 -5.78 -4.90 13.57
N PRO A 78 -5.41 -4.50 12.35
CA PRO A 78 -5.83 -5.20 11.15
C PRO A 78 -5.19 -6.60 11.07
N ARG A 79 -6.02 -7.60 10.75
CA ARG A 79 -5.60 -9.00 10.58
C ARG A 79 -5.60 -9.46 9.13
N LYS A 80 -6.44 -8.84 8.30
CA LYS A 80 -6.49 -9.12 6.87
C LYS A 80 -6.95 -7.89 6.11
N ILE A 81 -6.40 -7.70 4.91
CA ILE A 81 -6.85 -6.72 3.95
C ILE A 81 -6.97 -7.39 2.58
N VAL A 82 -8.02 -7.04 1.84
CA VAL A 82 -8.21 -7.45 0.44
C VAL A 82 -8.50 -6.19 -0.37
N ILE A 83 -7.81 -6.01 -1.50
CA ILE A 83 -8.01 -4.91 -2.44
C ILE A 83 -8.37 -5.54 -3.79
N THR A 84 -9.47 -5.12 -4.39
CA THR A 84 -9.91 -5.51 -5.74
C THR A 84 -9.71 -4.34 -6.68
N TYR A 85 -8.89 -4.49 -7.72
CA TYR A 85 -8.62 -3.45 -8.72
C TYR A 85 -9.65 -3.52 -9.85
N LYS A 86 -10.69 -2.66 -9.81
CA LYS A 86 -11.84 -2.71 -10.72
C LYS A 86 -11.48 -2.37 -12.18
N ASN A 87 -10.51 -1.51 -12.38
CA ASN A 87 -10.11 -1.02 -13.70
C ASN A 87 -9.04 -1.90 -14.39
N ALA A 88 -8.51 -2.91 -13.71
CA ALA A 88 -7.59 -3.86 -14.31
C ALA A 88 -8.33 -5.05 -14.95
N PRO A 89 -7.83 -5.64 -16.07
CA PRO A 89 -8.43 -6.83 -16.66
C PRO A 89 -8.63 -7.94 -15.65
N GLU A 90 -9.80 -8.58 -15.65
CA GLU A 90 -10.19 -9.66 -14.72
C GLU A 90 -10.32 -9.23 -13.25
N SER A 91 -10.25 -7.93 -12.95
CA SER A 91 -10.37 -7.36 -11.60
C SER A 91 -9.53 -8.11 -10.56
N PRO A 92 -8.19 -8.13 -10.72
CA PRO A 92 -7.31 -8.90 -9.85
C PRO A 92 -7.41 -8.42 -8.40
N GLN A 93 -7.15 -9.35 -7.47
CA GLN A 93 -7.17 -9.05 -6.04
C GLN A 93 -5.77 -9.17 -5.43
N PHE A 94 -5.43 -8.18 -4.61
CA PHE A 94 -4.35 -8.29 -3.63
C PHE A 94 -4.95 -8.73 -2.29
N SER A 95 -4.32 -9.69 -1.61
CA SER A 95 -4.75 -10.14 -0.28
C SER A 95 -3.54 -10.28 0.63
N ALA A 96 -3.61 -9.68 1.81
CA ALA A 96 -2.60 -9.79 2.85
C ALA A 96 -3.22 -10.24 4.17
N VAL A 97 -2.54 -11.14 4.87
CA VAL A 97 -2.83 -11.51 6.27
C VAL A 97 -1.70 -10.95 7.13
N LEU A 98 -2.07 -10.25 8.19
CA LEU A 98 -1.17 -9.56 9.10
C LEU A 98 -1.18 -10.28 10.45
N SER A 99 -0.01 -10.63 10.96
CA SER A 99 0.16 -11.36 12.21
C SER A 99 1.34 -10.80 13.00
N GLU A 100 1.51 -11.28 14.22
CA GLU A 100 2.66 -10.96 15.07
C GLU A 100 2.82 -9.45 15.30
N TRP A 101 1.70 -8.74 15.55
CA TRP A 101 1.73 -7.33 15.88
C TRP A 101 2.48 -7.08 17.19
N ASP A 102 3.52 -6.25 17.14
CA ASP A 102 4.21 -5.69 18.27
C ASP A 102 4.11 -4.17 18.23
N LEU A 103 3.15 -3.62 18.98
CA LEU A 103 2.88 -2.17 19.02
C LEU A 103 3.83 -1.42 19.97
N ASP A 104 4.58 -2.14 20.79
CA ASP A 104 5.53 -1.58 21.75
C ASP A 104 6.98 -1.80 21.30
N ALA A 105 7.19 -2.25 20.04
CA ALA A 105 8.51 -2.52 19.50
C ALA A 105 9.44 -1.30 19.59
N HIS A 106 10.56 -1.46 20.26
CA HIS A 106 11.62 -0.45 20.26
C HIS A 106 12.51 -0.66 19.03
N LEU A 107 12.34 0.17 18.01
CA LEU A 107 13.10 0.12 16.77
C LEU A 107 14.24 1.14 16.81
N PRO A 108 15.51 0.71 16.97
CA PRO A 108 16.63 1.62 16.96
C PRO A 108 16.86 2.20 15.56
N ASP A 109 17.30 3.45 15.47
CA ASP A 109 17.55 4.17 14.20
C ASP A 109 18.49 3.42 13.24
N THR A 110 19.35 2.56 13.80
CA THR A 110 20.28 1.73 13.00
C THR A 110 19.58 0.74 12.07
N LEU A 111 18.33 0.35 12.35
CA LEU A 111 17.53 -0.52 11.48
C LEU A 111 17.16 0.17 10.15
N PHE A 112 17.10 1.48 10.15
CA PHE A 112 16.74 2.28 8.99
C PHE A 112 17.94 2.84 8.24
N ASN A 113 19.17 2.58 8.73
CA ASN A 113 20.39 3.00 8.08
C ASN A 113 20.87 1.92 7.10
N ILE A 114 20.86 2.25 5.81
CA ILE A 114 21.48 1.41 4.79
C ILE A 114 22.98 1.72 4.76
N ASP A 115 23.82 0.74 5.11
CA ASP A 115 25.26 0.88 4.89
C ASP A 115 25.56 0.89 3.39
N LEU A 116 25.94 2.05 2.89
CA LEU A 116 26.29 2.22 1.48
C LEU A 116 27.51 1.38 1.06
N ALA A 117 28.31 0.89 2.02
CA ALA A 117 29.41 -0.03 1.71
C ALA A 117 28.89 -1.41 1.24
N ASP A 118 27.77 -1.88 1.82
CA ASP A 118 27.13 -3.13 1.41
C ASP A 118 26.41 -3.04 0.06
N THR A 119 26.16 -1.82 -0.43
CA THR A 119 25.47 -1.63 -1.72
C THR A 119 26.37 -1.86 -2.95
N LYS A 120 27.68 -2.07 -2.78
CA LYS A 120 28.62 -2.29 -3.90
C LYS A 120 28.27 -3.47 -4.78
N ASN A 121 27.57 -4.47 -4.24
CA ASN A 121 27.15 -5.68 -4.94
C ASN A 121 25.70 -5.62 -5.43
N LEU A 122 24.97 -4.54 -5.15
CA LEU A 122 23.60 -4.40 -5.61
C LEU A 122 23.56 -3.94 -7.07
N LYS A 123 22.73 -4.61 -7.85
CA LYS A 123 22.46 -4.21 -9.23
C LYS A 123 21.66 -2.90 -9.21
N LYS A 124 22.24 -1.85 -9.79
CA LYS A 124 21.50 -0.60 -10.01
C LYS A 124 20.48 -0.83 -11.12
N ILE A 125 19.21 -0.56 -10.83
CA ILE A 125 18.14 -0.51 -11.83
C ILE A 125 17.75 0.95 -12.05
N LYS A 126 17.46 1.31 -13.31
CA LYS A 126 16.93 2.63 -13.63
C LYS A 126 15.43 2.62 -13.29
N PHE A 127 14.97 3.51 -12.43
CA PHE A 127 13.56 3.79 -12.29
C PHE A 127 13.11 4.59 -13.53
N MET A 128 12.14 4.06 -14.26
CA MET A 128 11.51 4.79 -15.35
C MET A 128 10.45 5.73 -14.74
N THR A 129 10.48 7.00 -15.15
CA THR A 129 9.44 7.95 -14.81
C THR A 129 8.25 7.77 -15.76
N ILE A 130 7.06 8.24 -15.37
CA ILE A 130 5.86 8.24 -16.23
C ILE A 130 6.16 8.96 -17.56
N THR A 131 6.95 10.02 -17.50
CA THR A 131 7.38 10.81 -18.67
C THR A 131 8.25 9.99 -19.63
N ASP A 132 9.17 9.17 -19.11
CA ASP A 132 10.03 8.31 -19.94
C ASP A 132 9.18 7.29 -20.73
N THR A 133 8.10 6.78 -20.14
CA THR A 133 7.19 5.81 -20.78
C THR A 133 6.38 6.43 -21.94
N ILE A 134 6.04 7.72 -21.86
CA ILE A 134 5.31 8.42 -22.90
C ILE A 134 6.21 8.71 -24.12
N LEU A 135 7.46 9.12 -23.88
CA LEU A 135 8.42 9.41 -24.94
C LEU A 135 8.80 8.17 -25.76
N ASP A 136 8.98 7.01 -25.08
CA ASP A 136 9.33 5.74 -25.75
C ASP A 136 8.20 5.22 -26.68
N LYS A 137 6.94 5.59 -26.41
CA LYS A 137 5.81 5.28 -27.28
C LYS A 137 5.68 6.21 -28.49
N SER A 138 6.08 7.49 -28.36
CA SER A 138 6.01 8.44 -29.46
C SER A 138 7.05 8.13 -30.55
N ASP A 139 8.25 7.67 -30.15
CA ASP A 139 9.31 7.31 -31.09
C ASP A 139 9.03 6.00 -31.86
N SER A 140 8.11 5.16 -31.36
CA SER A 140 7.72 3.92 -32.03
C SER A 140 6.60 4.08 -33.06
N GLU A 141 5.87 5.19 -33.04
CA GLU A 141 4.77 5.48 -33.99
C GLU A 141 5.20 6.30 -35.22
N GLU A 142 6.35 7.00 -35.16
CA GLU A 142 6.88 7.76 -36.28
C GLU A 142 7.72 6.92 -37.29
N GLN A 143 7.92 5.62 -37.04
CA GLN A 143 8.68 4.73 -37.94
C GLN A 143 7.81 3.70 -38.69
N LYS A 144 6.53 4.01 -38.92
CA LYS A 144 5.67 3.17 -39.79
C LYS A 144 5.19 3.92 -41.00
#